data_bb38a57c28e6eee048a5759599be311a
#
_entry.id   bb38a57c28e6eee048a5759599be311a
#
_cell.length_a   1.000
_cell.length_b   1.000
_cell.length_c   1.000
_cell.angle_alpha   90.00
_cell.angle_beta   90.00
_cell.angle_gamma   90.00
#
_symmetry.space_group_name_H-M   'P 1'
#
loop_
_entity.id
_entity.type
_entity.pdbx_description
1 polymer ?
#
loop_
_entity_poly.entity_id
_entity_poly.type
_entity_poly.pdbx_seq_one_letter_code
_entity_poly.pdbx_strand_id
1 'polypeptide(L)'
;MREGEQTSQPRSSAACIITVAITGSLPQKSDNPAVPITISEQIESTHAAFEAGAVLAHCHVRNDDGSATSSPERYGRLLEGLRKHCPGMIVQLSTGGRSGTGRERGGMLALQPDMASLATGSCNFPTRVYENSPDLVDWLASEMLRYGVKPEIEAFDLSMIFQAVAMQNSGKIKGPLHVQFVMGVKNAMPVDRAVLEFYVATLRRLAPDATWTGAGIGKDQHTLNRWSLELGGHCRTGLEDNIRLDKSRLAPSNAALVDRVVDLCAEYARRPATVAEARAILGLLDEAGAGASAASAVMLRPHGGVLAAAKFDVSSRADRSLSRVTARQSMLEV
;
A
#
# COMPACT_ATOMS: atom_id res chain seq x y z
N MET A 1 33.61 -42.08 17.77
CA MET A 1 32.40 -41.26 17.73
C MET A 1 32.74 -40.03 16.90
N ARG A 2 32.22 -39.93 15.69
CA ARG A 2 32.42 -38.77 14.82
C ARG A 2 31.19 -37.85 14.98
N GLU A 3 31.41 -36.65 15.55
CA GLU A 3 30.37 -35.62 15.61
C GLU A 3 30.00 -35.18 14.18
N GLY A 4 28.73 -35.31 13.88
CA GLY A 4 28.19 -34.88 12.58
C GLY A 4 28.12 -33.33 12.56
N GLU A 5 28.91 -32.70 11.70
CA GLU A 5 28.73 -31.32 11.26
C GLU A 5 27.35 -31.19 10.60
N GLN A 6 26.42 -30.60 11.33
CA GLN A 6 25.20 -30.08 10.71
C GLN A 6 25.59 -28.86 9.87
N THR A 7 25.72 -29.06 8.57
CA THR A 7 25.76 -27.97 7.59
C THR A 7 24.45 -27.23 7.66
N SER A 8 24.43 -26.08 8.36
CA SER A 8 23.32 -25.14 8.30
C SER A 8 23.18 -24.63 6.86
N GLN A 9 22.13 -25.03 6.17
CA GLN A 9 21.76 -24.38 4.91
C GLN A 9 21.65 -22.87 5.16
N PRO A 10 22.19 -22.02 4.26
CA PRO A 10 22.07 -20.58 4.41
C PRO A 10 20.56 -20.24 4.45
N ARG A 11 20.11 -19.62 5.53
CA ARG A 11 18.74 -19.08 5.61
C ARG A 11 18.56 -18.15 4.42
N SER A 12 17.66 -18.48 3.51
CA SER A 12 17.26 -17.59 2.41
C SER A 12 16.95 -16.22 3.02
N SER A 13 17.68 -15.17 2.64
CA SER A 13 17.47 -13.84 3.16
C SER A 13 16.04 -13.39 2.79
N ALA A 14 15.27 -12.92 3.79
CA ALA A 14 13.89 -12.55 3.59
C ALA A 14 13.77 -11.35 2.62
N ALA A 15 12.89 -11.49 1.63
CA ALA A 15 12.67 -10.46 0.62
C ALA A 15 12.04 -9.18 1.22
N CYS A 16 12.53 -8.01 0.82
CA CYS A 16 12.02 -6.70 1.20
C CYS A 16 11.48 -5.99 -0.03
N ILE A 17 10.20 -5.63 -0.03
CA ILE A 17 9.63 -4.73 -1.06
C ILE A 17 10.23 -3.35 -0.82
N ILE A 18 10.82 -2.77 -1.86
CA ILE A 18 11.27 -1.39 -1.86
C ILE A 18 10.31 -0.59 -2.72
N THR A 19 9.56 0.31 -2.06
CA THR A 19 8.67 1.26 -2.71
C THR A 19 9.43 2.56 -2.98
N VAL A 20 9.40 3.04 -4.22
CA VAL A 20 9.91 4.38 -4.55
C VAL A 20 8.75 5.36 -4.71
N ALA A 21 8.74 6.42 -3.89
CA ALA A 21 7.81 7.54 -3.97
C ALA A 21 8.47 8.69 -4.73
N ILE A 22 8.13 8.80 -6.02
CA ILE A 22 8.99 9.50 -6.98
C ILE A 22 8.91 11.03 -6.93
N THR A 23 7.73 11.61 -6.70
CA THR A 23 7.48 13.04 -6.93
C THR A 23 6.72 13.72 -5.81
N GLY A 24 5.64 13.06 -5.34
CA GLY A 24 4.72 13.66 -4.37
C GLY A 24 3.96 14.88 -4.89
N SER A 25 3.31 15.57 -3.93
CA SER A 25 2.51 16.77 -4.23
C SER A 25 3.21 18.08 -3.82
N LEU A 26 4.28 18.03 -3.02
CA LEU A 26 4.93 19.20 -2.42
C LEU A 26 6.28 19.53 -3.03
N PRO A 27 7.26 18.61 -3.10
CA PRO A 27 8.61 18.94 -3.55
C PRO A 27 8.62 19.56 -4.94
N GLN A 28 9.45 20.59 -5.12
CA GLN A 28 9.62 21.30 -6.38
C GLN A 28 11.08 21.22 -6.84
N LYS A 29 11.35 21.54 -8.10
CA LYS A 29 12.73 21.64 -8.62
C LYS A 29 13.55 22.71 -7.91
N SER A 30 12.91 23.73 -7.35
CA SER A 30 13.56 24.74 -6.49
C SER A 30 14.07 24.17 -5.17
N ASP A 31 13.42 23.11 -4.64
CA ASP A 31 13.83 22.45 -3.40
C ASP A 31 14.96 21.43 -3.67
N ASN A 32 14.84 20.71 -4.78
CA ASN A 32 15.84 19.80 -5.31
C ASN A 32 15.65 19.63 -6.82
N PRO A 33 16.62 20.00 -7.66
CA PRO A 33 16.53 19.89 -9.12
C PRO A 33 16.25 18.48 -9.64
N ALA A 34 16.53 17.44 -8.85
CA ALA A 34 16.28 16.05 -9.19
C ALA A 34 14.82 15.62 -9.05
N VAL A 35 13.93 16.45 -8.49
CA VAL A 35 12.49 16.14 -8.38
C VAL A 35 11.87 16.05 -9.78
N PRO A 36 11.33 14.87 -10.19
CA PRO A 36 10.74 14.72 -11.52
C PRO A 36 9.34 15.32 -11.55
N ILE A 37 9.09 16.31 -12.40
CA ILE A 37 7.80 17.01 -12.51
C ILE A 37 7.02 16.55 -13.75
N THR A 38 7.67 16.54 -14.92
CA THR A 38 7.01 16.12 -16.17
C THR A 38 6.82 14.60 -16.25
N ILE A 39 5.87 14.15 -17.05
CA ILE A 39 5.63 12.71 -17.24
C ILE A 39 6.88 11.98 -17.72
N SER A 40 7.65 12.57 -18.65
CA SER A 40 8.90 11.95 -19.12
C SER A 40 9.95 11.84 -18.03
N GLU A 41 10.14 12.89 -17.22
CA GLU A 41 11.06 12.86 -16.07
C GLU A 41 10.62 11.83 -15.03
N GLN A 42 9.30 11.70 -14.78
CA GLN A 42 8.77 10.70 -13.86
C GLN A 42 9.03 9.27 -14.36
N ILE A 43 8.81 9.00 -15.65
CA ILE A 43 9.10 7.68 -16.26
C ILE A 43 10.59 7.38 -16.16
N GLU A 44 11.47 8.30 -16.56
CA GLU A 44 12.92 8.14 -16.52
C GLU A 44 13.42 7.89 -15.08
N SER A 45 12.96 8.71 -14.14
CA SER A 45 13.33 8.59 -12.73
C SER A 45 12.83 7.27 -12.10
N THR A 46 11.64 6.81 -12.50
CA THR A 46 11.10 5.53 -12.03
C THR A 46 11.87 4.36 -12.64
N HIS A 47 12.22 4.44 -13.92
CA HIS A 47 13.03 3.41 -14.56
C HIS A 47 14.41 3.28 -13.88
N ALA A 48 15.08 4.38 -13.61
CA ALA A 48 16.36 4.37 -12.89
C ALA A 48 16.21 3.76 -11.47
N ALA A 49 15.12 4.06 -10.76
CA ALA A 49 14.85 3.49 -9.46
C ALA A 49 14.49 1.99 -9.52
N PHE A 50 13.84 1.55 -10.61
CA PHE A 50 13.55 0.14 -10.87
C PHE A 50 14.84 -0.66 -11.10
N GLU A 51 15.75 -0.15 -11.93
CA GLU A 51 17.07 -0.75 -12.13
C GLU A 51 17.91 -0.79 -10.84
N ALA A 52 17.72 0.19 -9.94
CA ALA A 52 18.35 0.22 -8.61
C ALA A 52 17.76 -0.78 -7.62
N GLY A 53 16.60 -1.39 -7.92
CA GLY A 53 15.99 -2.45 -7.10
C GLY A 53 14.64 -2.12 -6.46
N ALA A 54 14.01 -0.99 -6.76
CA ALA A 54 12.63 -0.73 -6.39
C ALA A 54 11.68 -1.58 -7.25
N VAL A 55 10.65 -2.17 -6.65
CA VAL A 55 9.68 -3.04 -7.35
C VAL A 55 8.25 -2.51 -7.31
N LEU A 56 8.03 -1.44 -6.54
CA LEU A 56 6.77 -0.71 -6.44
C LEU A 56 7.02 0.79 -6.58
N ALA A 57 6.27 1.45 -7.47
CA ALA A 57 6.30 2.90 -7.64
C ALA A 57 5.03 3.53 -7.07
N HIS A 58 5.18 4.46 -6.11
CA HIS A 58 4.11 5.35 -5.66
C HIS A 58 4.15 6.64 -6.46
N CYS A 59 3.06 6.94 -7.15
CA CYS A 59 3.03 7.95 -8.19
C CYS A 59 2.02 9.07 -7.90
N HIS A 60 2.48 10.30 -8.05
CA HIS A 60 1.68 11.50 -8.21
C HIS A 60 1.94 12.10 -9.59
N VAL A 61 0.96 12.79 -10.17
CA VAL A 61 1.17 13.57 -11.38
C VAL A 61 1.08 15.06 -11.09
N ARG A 62 1.71 15.86 -11.93
CA ARG A 62 1.77 17.32 -11.85
C ARG A 62 1.25 17.96 -13.12
N ASN A 63 0.71 19.16 -13.01
CA ASN A 63 0.49 20.05 -14.15
C ASN A 63 1.82 20.57 -14.69
N ASP A 64 1.78 21.24 -15.86
CA ASP A 64 3.01 21.74 -16.51
C ASP A 64 3.67 22.88 -15.71
N ASP A 65 2.91 23.56 -14.85
CA ASP A 65 3.39 24.55 -13.90
C ASP A 65 3.97 23.96 -12.60
N GLY A 66 3.97 22.61 -12.49
CA GLY A 66 4.43 21.90 -11.30
C GLY A 66 3.40 21.78 -10.18
N SER A 67 2.21 22.33 -10.33
CA SER A 67 1.14 22.14 -9.33
C SER A 67 0.63 20.69 -9.33
N ALA A 68 0.16 20.21 -8.15
CA ALA A 68 -0.38 18.87 -8.02
C ALA A 68 -1.74 18.75 -8.74
N THR A 69 -2.00 17.58 -9.33
CA THR A 69 -3.27 17.30 -10.01
C THR A 69 -3.66 15.82 -9.85
N SER A 70 -4.97 15.54 -9.93
CA SER A 70 -5.51 14.18 -10.00
C SER A 70 -6.01 13.81 -11.41
N SER A 71 -5.53 14.50 -12.45
CA SER A 71 -5.93 14.28 -13.85
C SER A 71 -5.78 12.80 -14.26
N PRO A 72 -6.88 12.10 -14.60
CA PRO A 72 -6.81 10.73 -15.09
C PRO A 72 -6.00 10.60 -16.39
N GLU A 73 -6.05 11.62 -17.26
CA GLU A 73 -5.28 11.64 -18.52
C GLU A 73 -3.77 11.60 -18.22
N ARG A 74 -3.29 12.44 -17.30
CA ARG A 74 -1.87 12.47 -16.93
C ARG A 74 -1.43 11.18 -16.26
N TYR A 75 -2.25 10.61 -15.37
CA TYR A 75 -2.00 9.30 -14.79
C TYR A 75 -1.98 8.20 -15.86
N GLY A 76 -2.86 8.24 -16.85
CA GLY A 76 -2.88 7.29 -17.98
C GLY A 76 -1.57 7.31 -18.77
N ARG A 77 -1.08 8.50 -19.12
CA ARG A 77 0.21 8.66 -19.81
C ARG A 77 1.40 8.16 -18.98
N LEU A 78 1.40 8.44 -17.67
CA LEU A 78 2.44 7.93 -16.77
C LEU A 78 2.37 6.39 -16.70
N LEU A 79 1.19 5.82 -16.46
CA LEU A 79 0.99 4.38 -16.34
C LEU A 79 1.41 3.63 -17.61
N GLU A 80 1.06 4.15 -18.79
CA GLU A 80 1.49 3.59 -20.08
C GLU A 80 3.03 3.59 -20.21
N GLY A 81 3.68 4.72 -19.86
CA GLY A 81 5.13 4.82 -19.88
C GLY A 81 5.81 3.86 -18.91
N LEU A 82 5.28 3.71 -17.69
CA LEU A 82 5.84 2.79 -16.69
C LEU A 82 5.66 1.32 -17.12
N ARG A 83 4.51 0.96 -17.66
CA ARG A 83 4.29 -0.41 -18.18
C ARG A 83 5.25 -0.75 -19.33
N LYS A 84 5.61 0.24 -20.15
CA LYS A 84 6.55 0.08 -21.26
C LYS A 84 8.00 -0.04 -20.82
N HIS A 85 8.44 0.82 -19.88
CA HIS A 85 9.85 0.97 -19.50
C HIS A 85 10.25 0.25 -18.20
N CYS A 86 9.29 -0.11 -17.35
CA CYS A 86 9.50 -0.83 -16.10
C CYS A 86 8.64 -2.11 -16.09
N PRO A 87 8.92 -3.11 -16.95
CA PRO A 87 8.03 -4.25 -17.15
C PRO A 87 7.82 -5.04 -15.87
N GLY A 88 6.54 -5.19 -15.50
CA GLY A 88 6.11 -5.93 -14.31
C GLY A 88 6.15 -5.15 -13.00
N MET A 89 6.81 -3.98 -12.94
CA MET A 89 6.82 -3.13 -11.75
C MET A 89 5.41 -2.85 -11.28
N ILE A 90 5.18 -2.94 -9.96
CA ILE A 90 3.89 -2.64 -9.36
C ILE A 90 3.70 -1.12 -9.37
N VAL A 91 2.61 -0.65 -9.99
CA VAL A 91 2.29 0.77 -10.04
C VAL A 91 1.16 1.09 -9.11
N GLN A 92 1.42 1.98 -8.16
CA GLN A 92 0.46 2.51 -7.21
C GLN A 92 0.20 3.99 -7.51
N LEU A 93 -1.06 4.34 -7.71
CA LEU A 93 -1.47 5.73 -7.93
C LEU A 93 -2.02 6.34 -6.63
N SER A 94 -1.63 7.59 -6.38
CA SER A 94 -2.05 8.28 -5.16
C SER A 94 -3.47 8.82 -5.26
N THR A 95 -4.28 8.56 -4.23
CA THR A 95 -5.57 9.24 -3.99
C THR A 95 -5.44 10.44 -3.05
N GLY A 96 -4.23 11.01 -2.91
CA GLY A 96 -3.93 12.06 -1.94
C GLY A 96 -4.74 13.36 -2.13
N GLY A 97 -5.19 13.96 -1.03
CA GLY A 97 -6.06 15.15 -1.03
C GLY A 97 -5.38 16.47 -1.38
N ARG A 98 -4.09 16.48 -1.77
CA ARG A 98 -3.41 17.67 -2.31
C ARG A 98 -3.56 17.78 -3.83
N SER A 99 -3.84 16.68 -4.50
CA SER A 99 -3.96 16.59 -5.96
C SER A 99 -5.38 16.80 -6.47
N GLY A 100 -6.39 16.70 -5.60
CA GLY A 100 -7.81 16.86 -5.94
C GLY A 100 -8.68 16.89 -4.69
N THR A 101 -9.98 17.12 -4.87
CA THR A 101 -10.98 17.20 -3.80
C THR A 101 -12.03 16.10 -3.94
N GLY A 102 -12.54 15.60 -2.83
CA GLY A 102 -13.62 14.62 -2.84
C GLY A 102 -13.37 13.45 -3.81
N ARG A 103 -14.34 13.14 -4.65
CA ARG A 103 -14.31 11.99 -5.57
C ARG A 103 -13.36 12.16 -6.77
N GLU A 104 -12.91 13.38 -7.08
CA GLU A 104 -11.87 13.59 -8.10
C GLU A 104 -10.60 12.78 -7.80
N ARG A 105 -10.31 12.55 -6.52
CA ARG A 105 -9.16 11.79 -6.04
C ARG A 105 -9.14 10.31 -6.49
N GLY A 106 -10.30 9.76 -6.85
CA GLY A 106 -10.44 8.39 -7.36
C GLY A 106 -10.65 8.29 -8.87
N GLY A 107 -10.64 9.41 -9.61
CA GLY A 107 -10.92 9.40 -11.05
C GLY A 107 -10.00 8.52 -11.89
N MET A 108 -8.74 8.32 -11.42
CA MET A 108 -7.75 7.49 -12.10
C MET A 108 -7.89 5.98 -11.80
N LEU A 109 -8.76 5.56 -10.86
CA LEU A 109 -8.94 4.14 -10.52
C LEU A 109 -9.47 3.32 -11.70
N ALA A 110 -10.24 3.95 -12.62
CA ALA A 110 -10.70 3.32 -13.86
C ALA A 110 -9.57 2.92 -14.81
N LEU A 111 -8.36 3.43 -14.63
CA LEU A 111 -7.15 3.03 -15.37
C LEU A 111 -6.59 1.68 -14.91
N GLN A 112 -7.14 1.11 -13.85
CA GLN A 112 -6.76 -0.17 -13.28
C GLN A 112 -5.24 -0.27 -12.99
N PRO A 113 -4.67 0.65 -12.16
CA PRO A 113 -3.33 0.43 -11.63
C PRO A 113 -3.32 -0.83 -10.75
N ASP A 114 -2.15 -1.39 -10.46
CA ASP A 114 -2.04 -2.54 -9.56
C ASP A 114 -2.54 -2.19 -8.14
N MET A 115 -2.20 -0.99 -7.67
CA MET A 115 -2.55 -0.49 -6.34
C MET A 115 -2.96 0.99 -6.37
N ALA A 116 -3.62 1.41 -5.30
CA ALA A 116 -3.81 2.84 -5.01
C ALA A 116 -3.74 3.07 -3.50
N SER A 117 -3.31 4.27 -3.08
CA SER A 117 -3.28 4.62 -1.65
C SER A 117 -4.69 4.87 -1.11
N LEU A 118 -4.94 4.50 0.16
CA LEU A 118 -6.20 4.71 0.86
C LEU A 118 -5.94 5.08 2.31
N ALA A 119 -6.04 6.37 2.65
CA ALA A 119 -6.08 6.79 4.05
C ALA A 119 -7.49 6.54 4.62
N THR A 120 -7.59 5.76 5.70
CA THR A 120 -8.87 5.33 6.28
C THR A 120 -9.40 6.26 7.37
N GLY A 121 -8.88 7.48 7.44
CA GLY A 121 -9.32 8.53 8.36
C GLY A 121 -8.67 9.88 8.05
N SER A 122 -9.24 10.93 8.61
CA SER A 122 -8.69 12.29 8.50
C SER A 122 -7.60 12.52 9.55
N CYS A 123 -6.64 13.37 9.23
CA CYS A 123 -5.63 13.84 10.18
C CYS A 123 -5.20 15.27 9.88
N ASN A 124 -4.49 15.88 10.82
CA ASN A 124 -3.99 17.24 10.64
C ASN A 124 -2.59 17.20 10.02
N PHE A 125 -2.44 17.82 8.85
CA PHE A 125 -1.15 18.17 8.29
C PHE A 125 -0.72 19.57 8.78
N PRO A 126 0.53 20.00 8.58
CA PRO A 126 1.03 21.25 9.13
C PRO A 126 0.20 22.49 8.78
N THR A 127 -0.41 22.53 7.60
CA THR A 127 -1.08 23.71 7.04
C THR A 127 -2.54 23.47 6.65
N ARG A 128 -3.04 22.24 6.81
CA ARG A 128 -4.41 21.86 6.40
C ARG A 128 -4.84 20.56 7.06
N VAL A 129 -6.14 20.34 7.14
CA VAL A 129 -6.67 19.01 7.39
C VAL A 129 -6.46 18.14 6.15
N TYR A 130 -5.94 16.94 6.33
CA TYR A 130 -6.00 15.87 5.32
C TYR A 130 -7.35 15.16 5.49
N GLU A 131 -8.32 15.64 4.75
CA GLU A 131 -9.70 15.20 4.87
C GLU A 131 -9.92 13.84 4.20
N ASN A 132 -10.41 12.88 4.97
CA ASN A 132 -10.84 11.56 4.54
C ASN A 132 -12.12 11.22 5.33
N SER A 133 -13.24 11.83 4.93
CA SER A 133 -14.54 11.55 5.55
C SER A 133 -14.94 10.09 5.33
N PRO A 134 -15.73 9.49 6.24
CA PRO A 134 -16.19 8.09 6.11
C PRO A 134 -16.81 7.79 4.74
N ASP A 135 -17.66 8.68 4.23
CA ASP A 135 -18.31 8.52 2.93
C ASP A 135 -17.31 8.51 1.76
N LEU A 136 -16.26 9.33 1.83
CA LEU A 136 -15.22 9.37 0.81
C LEU A 136 -14.34 8.10 0.88
N VAL A 137 -13.98 7.67 2.07
CA VAL A 137 -13.20 6.43 2.28
C VAL A 137 -13.99 5.23 1.75
N ASP A 138 -15.27 5.12 2.10
CA ASP A 138 -16.15 4.04 1.62
C ASP A 138 -16.29 4.07 0.09
N TRP A 139 -16.44 5.25 -0.51
CA TRP A 139 -16.53 5.39 -1.96
C TRP A 139 -15.22 5.00 -2.64
N LEU A 140 -14.06 5.50 -2.18
CA LEU A 140 -12.76 5.12 -2.75
C LEU A 140 -12.52 3.62 -2.65
N ALA A 141 -12.81 3.00 -1.51
CA ALA A 141 -12.68 1.56 -1.32
C ALA A 141 -13.60 0.78 -2.28
N SER A 142 -14.85 1.24 -2.49
CA SER A 142 -15.78 0.61 -3.42
C SER A 142 -15.32 0.70 -4.87
N GLU A 143 -14.75 1.83 -5.29
CA GLU A 143 -14.18 1.97 -6.64
C GLU A 143 -12.91 1.13 -6.81
N MET A 144 -12.05 1.06 -5.80
CA MET A 144 -10.89 0.15 -5.81
C MET A 144 -11.34 -1.31 -5.98
N LEU A 145 -12.35 -1.74 -5.22
CA LEU A 145 -12.91 -3.09 -5.34
C LEU A 145 -13.52 -3.33 -6.72
N ARG A 146 -14.27 -2.35 -7.24
CA ARG A 146 -14.90 -2.39 -8.57
C ARG A 146 -13.91 -2.58 -9.70
N TYR A 147 -12.77 -1.90 -9.64
CA TYR A 147 -11.75 -1.93 -10.69
C TYR A 147 -10.63 -2.95 -10.44
N GLY A 148 -10.72 -3.74 -9.36
CA GLY A 148 -9.70 -4.74 -9.02
C GLY A 148 -8.37 -4.12 -8.55
N VAL A 149 -8.39 -2.87 -8.07
CA VAL A 149 -7.23 -2.15 -7.57
C VAL A 149 -7.01 -2.48 -6.10
N LYS A 150 -5.80 -2.91 -5.74
CA LYS A 150 -5.48 -3.21 -4.33
C LYS A 150 -5.20 -1.92 -3.56
N PRO A 151 -5.89 -1.66 -2.42
CA PRO A 151 -5.52 -0.55 -1.55
C PRO A 151 -4.22 -0.80 -0.79
N GLU A 152 -3.34 0.19 -0.73
CA GLU A 152 -2.36 0.35 0.34
C GLU A 152 -2.94 1.30 1.38
N ILE A 153 -3.06 0.82 2.61
CA ILE A 153 -3.62 1.62 3.70
C ILE A 153 -2.55 2.59 4.21
N GLU A 154 -2.73 3.88 3.95
CA GLU A 154 -1.86 4.92 4.53
C GLU A 154 -2.33 5.24 5.94
N ALA A 155 -1.64 4.70 6.94
CA ALA A 155 -1.95 4.93 8.35
C ALA A 155 -1.09 6.06 8.91
N PHE A 156 -1.69 7.22 9.11
CA PHE A 156 -1.11 8.40 9.78
C PHE A 156 -1.43 8.42 11.28
N ASP A 157 -2.29 7.50 11.73
CA ASP A 157 -2.79 7.40 13.09
C ASP A 157 -3.20 5.96 13.39
N LEU A 158 -3.18 5.58 14.67
CA LEU A 158 -3.52 4.24 15.12
C LEU A 158 -4.95 3.84 14.77
N SER A 159 -5.90 4.77 14.85
CA SER A 159 -7.30 4.54 14.52
C SER A 159 -7.51 4.05 13.10
N MET A 160 -6.65 4.47 12.17
CA MET A 160 -6.72 4.08 10.76
C MET A 160 -6.41 2.59 10.55
N ILE A 161 -5.59 1.97 11.42
CA ILE A 161 -5.33 0.53 11.39
C ILE A 161 -6.61 -0.25 11.79
N PHE A 162 -7.29 0.17 12.87
CA PHE A 162 -8.53 -0.44 13.31
C PHE A 162 -9.63 -0.29 12.25
N GLN A 163 -9.74 0.90 11.64
CA GLN A 163 -10.72 1.15 10.59
C GLN A 163 -10.45 0.27 9.34
N ALA A 164 -9.20 0.14 8.90
CA ALA A 164 -8.84 -0.73 7.78
C ALA A 164 -9.21 -2.20 8.05
N VAL A 165 -8.95 -2.70 9.25
CA VAL A 165 -9.33 -4.07 9.66
C VAL A 165 -10.86 -4.23 9.68
N ALA A 166 -11.61 -3.24 10.20
CA ALA A 166 -13.06 -3.26 10.18
C ALA A 166 -13.62 -3.27 8.74
N MET A 167 -13.02 -2.49 7.85
CA MET A 167 -13.38 -2.46 6.42
C MET A 167 -13.08 -3.80 5.72
N GLN A 168 -11.96 -4.45 6.04
CA GLN A 168 -11.66 -5.79 5.53
C GLN A 168 -12.68 -6.82 6.04
N ASN A 169 -12.98 -6.82 7.33
CA ASN A 169 -13.91 -7.76 7.95
C ASN A 169 -15.35 -7.59 7.41
N SER A 170 -15.72 -6.38 6.99
CA SER A 170 -17.01 -6.10 6.37
C SER A 170 -17.03 -6.30 4.84
N GLY A 171 -15.92 -6.74 4.24
CA GLY A 171 -15.82 -6.96 2.80
C GLY A 171 -15.67 -5.70 1.94
N LYS A 172 -15.48 -4.52 2.55
CA LYS A 172 -15.23 -3.26 1.84
C LYS A 172 -13.83 -3.20 1.23
N ILE A 173 -12.88 -3.93 1.80
CA ILE A 173 -11.50 -4.09 1.32
C ILE A 173 -11.21 -5.57 1.19
N LYS A 174 -10.64 -5.98 0.05
CA LYS A 174 -10.17 -7.36 -0.17
C LYS A 174 -8.80 -7.54 0.51
N GLY A 175 -8.68 -8.57 1.34
CA GLY A 175 -7.42 -8.92 2.00
C GLY A 175 -6.45 -9.72 1.12
N PRO A 176 -5.24 -10.01 1.62
CA PRO A 176 -4.67 -9.52 2.87
C PRO A 176 -4.37 -8.02 2.82
N LEU A 177 -4.42 -7.34 3.98
CA LEU A 177 -4.09 -5.92 4.05
C LEU A 177 -2.60 -5.68 3.77
N HIS A 178 -2.30 -4.56 3.13
CA HIS A 178 -0.98 -3.95 3.10
C HIS A 178 -1.07 -2.56 3.71
N VAL A 179 -0.34 -2.33 4.81
CA VAL A 179 -0.45 -1.10 5.59
C VAL A 179 0.86 -0.33 5.54
N GLN A 180 0.80 0.93 5.16
CA GLN A 180 1.94 1.84 5.24
C GLN A 180 1.84 2.68 6.51
N PHE A 181 2.82 2.56 7.41
CA PHE A 181 2.94 3.42 8.58
C PHE A 181 3.65 4.70 8.20
N VAL A 182 2.89 5.79 8.03
CA VAL A 182 3.43 7.10 7.66
C VAL A 182 3.78 7.86 8.93
N MET A 183 5.07 8.09 9.15
CA MET A 183 5.58 8.70 10.38
C MET A 183 6.45 9.93 10.06
N GLY A 184 6.39 10.93 10.94
CA GLY A 184 7.20 12.15 10.81
C GLY A 184 6.47 13.33 10.14
N VAL A 185 5.21 13.17 9.75
CA VAL A 185 4.38 14.32 9.37
C VAL A 185 4.05 15.13 10.64
N LYS A 186 4.36 16.42 10.61
CA LYS A 186 4.05 17.31 11.75
C LYS A 186 2.53 17.31 12.01
N ASN A 187 2.14 17.21 13.27
CA ASN A 187 0.77 17.08 13.77
C ASN A 187 0.09 15.72 13.51
N ALA A 188 0.84 14.75 12.98
CA ALA A 188 0.44 13.35 12.91
C ALA A 188 1.44 12.50 13.72
N MET A 189 1.63 11.23 13.38
CA MET A 189 2.47 10.31 14.14
C MET A 189 3.96 10.68 14.04
N PRO A 190 4.67 10.87 15.17
CA PRO A 190 6.10 11.14 15.18
C PRO A 190 6.91 9.90 14.81
N VAL A 191 8.15 10.08 14.36
CA VAL A 191 9.10 8.99 14.22
C VAL A 191 9.64 8.65 15.61
N ASP A 192 9.00 7.67 16.23
CA ASP A 192 9.34 7.11 17.54
C ASP A 192 9.35 5.58 17.47
N ARG A 193 10.42 4.97 17.98
CA ARG A 193 10.62 3.53 17.88
C ARG A 193 9.54 2.73 18.61
N ALA A 194 9.17 3.15 19.81
CA ALA A 194 8.17 2.46 20.61
C ALA A 194 6.77 2.54 19.96
N VAL A 195 6.46 3.68 19.32
CA VAL A 195 5.22 3.85 18.55
C VAL A 195 5.18 2.91 17.35
N LEU A 196 6.28 2.80 16.59
CA LEU A 196 6.34 1.85 15.47
C LEU A 196 6.16 0.40 15.94
N GLU A 197 6.84 0.00 17.01
CA GLU A 197 6.70 -1.35 17.57
C GLU A 197 5.27 -1.63 18.04
N PHE A 198 4.61 -0.64 18.63
CA PHE A 198 3.21 -0.74 19.02
C PHE A 198 2.28 -0.90 17.81
N TYR A 199 2.53 -0.18 16.71
CA TYR A 199 1.79 -0.31 15.46
C TYR A 199 1.96 -1.69 14.85
N VAL A 200 3.18 -2.18 14.77
CA VAL A 200 3.49 -3.51 14.25
C VAL A 200 2.82 -4.59 15.10
N ALA A 201 2.90 -4.50 16.43
CA ALA A 201 2.25 -5.44 17.35
C ALA A 201 0.72 -5.39 17.21
N THR A 202 0.15 -4.20 17.08
CA THR A 202 -1.29 -4.02 16.89
C THR A 202 -1.76 -4.62 15.58
N LEU A 203 -1.07 -4.33 14.46
CA LEU A 203 -1.41 -4.89 13.16
C LEU A 203 -1.33 -6.42 13.15
N ARG A 204 -0.24 -6.99 13.69
CA ARG A 204 -0.06 -8.45 13.80
C ARG A 204 -1.16 -9.12 14.61
N ARG A 205 -1.64 -8.48 15.67
CA ARG A 205 -2.75 -8.99 16.50
C ARG A 205 -4.09 -8.93 15.78
N LEU A 206 -4.36 -7.88 15.02
CA LEU A 206 -5.66 -7.63 14.39
C LEU A 206 -5.79 -8.32 13.02
N ALA A 207 -4.70 -8.38 12.25
CA ALA A 207 -4.63 -8.93 10.90
C ALA A 207 -3.28 -9.67 10.71
N PRO A 208 -3.16 -10.92 11.20
CA PRO A 208 -1.88 -11.67 11.21
C PRO A 208 -1.25 -11.85 9.82
N ASP A 209 -2.06 -11.90 8.77
CA ASP A 209 -1.63 -12.08 7.38
C ASP A 209 -1.30 -10.73 6.70
N ALA A 210 -1.47 -9.62 7.39
CA ALA A 210 -1.16 -8.30 6.84
C ALA A 210 0.35 -8.11 6.71
N THR A 211 0.73 -7.44 5.62
CA THR A 211 2.10 -6.93 5.43
C THR A 211 2.14 -5.43 5.68
N TRP A 212 3.32 -4.88 5.88
CA TRP A 212 3.46 -3.45 6.16
C TRP A 212 4.76 -2.85 5.63
N THR A 213 4.70 -1.55 5.34
CA THR A 213 5.82 -0.71 4.90
C THR A 213 5.98 0.46 5.87
N GLY A 214 7.20 0.82 6.22
CA GLY A 214 7.48 2.07 6.92
C GLY A 214 7.80 3.21 5.96
N ALA A 215 7.11 4.35 6.10
CA ALA A 215 7.31 5.57 5.33
C ALA A 215 7.68 6.73 6.25
N GLY A 216 8.97 7.06 6.30
CA GLY A 216 9.51 8.16 7.10
C GLY A 216 9.59 9.46 6.32
N ILE A 217 9.03 10.54 6.86
CA ILE A 217 9.00 11.85 6.20
C ILE A 217 10.20 12.70 6.61
N GLY A 218 10.85 13.30 5.61
CA GLY A 218 12.00 14.19 5.79
C GLY A 218 13.25 13.46 6.27
N LYS A 219 13.97 14.05 7.21
CA LYS A 219 15.27 13.56 7.70
C LYS A 219 15.23 12.15 8.31
N ASP A 220 14.06 11.69 8.72
CA ASP A 220 13.87 10.43 9.43
C ASP A 220 13.58 9.24 8.50
N GLN A 221 13.51 9.45 7.17
CA GLN A 221 13.24 8.40 6.17
C GLN A 221 14.21 7.21 6.34
N HIS A 222 15.51 7.47 6.40
CA HIS A 222 16.52 6.43 6.53
C HIS A 222 16.45 5.69 7.87
N THR A 223 16.14 6.40 8.96
CA THR A 223 15.96 5.79 10.29
C THR A 223 14.78 4.83 10.28
N LEU A 224 13.66 5.24 9.68
CA LEU A 224 12.48 4.38 9.60
C LEU A 224 12.70 3.16 8.69
N ASN A 225 13.47 3.30 7.60
CA ASN A 225 13.85 2.16 6.76
C ASN A 225 14.65 1.12 7.55
N ARG A 226 15.63 1.55 8.39
CA ARG A 226 16.35 0.65 9.28
C ARG A 226 15.42 -0.11 10.22
N TRP A 227 14.54 0.59 10.90
CA TRP A 227 13.58 -0.03 11.82
C TRP A 227 12.60 -0.97 11.11
N SER A 228 12.20 -0.63 9.89
CA SER A 228 11.33 -1.48 9.07
C SER A 228 12.00 -2.81 8.74
N LEU A 229 13.26 -2.79 8.29
CA LEU A 229 14.03 -4.00 8.00
C LEU A 229 14.21 -4.86 9.24
N GLU A 230 14.58 -4.25 10.36
CA GLU A 230 14.80 -4.92 11.65
C GLU A 230 13.53 -5.60 12.17
N LEU A 231 12.36 -4.95 12.05
CA LEU A 231 11.07 -5.46 12.51
C LEU A 231 10.36 -6.37 11.50
N GLY A 232 10.98 -6.63 10.34
CA GLY A 232 10.44 -7.54 9.31
C GLY A 232 9.42 -6.92 8.37
N GLY A 233 9.33 -5.59 8.32
CA GLY A 233 8.52 -4.85 7.36
C GLY A 233 9.22 -4.61 6.02
N HIS A 234 8.61 -3.78 5.20
CA HIS A 234 9.10 -3.32 3.90
C HIS A 234 9.49 -1.84 3.99
N CYS A 235 10.14 -1.31 2.96
CA CYS A 235 10.69 0.05 2.96
C CYS A 235 10.07 0.92 1.88
N ARG A 236 9.78 2.19 2.22
CA ARG A 236 9.50 3.25 1.28
C ARG A 236 10.58 4.32 1.34
N THR A 237 11.01 4.78 0.18
CA THR A 237 11.98 5.85 0.01
C THR A 237 11.64 6.69 -1.22
N GLY A 238 12.32 7.80 -1.45
CA GLY A 238 12.13 8.63 -2.64
C GLY A 238 12.02 10.11 -2.32
N LEU A 239 12.08 10.91 -3.40
CA LEU A 239 12.10 12.37 -3.36
C LEU A 239 10.79 12.99 -2.91
N GLU A 240 9.68 12.26 -2.95
CA GLU A 240 8.41 12.69 -2.38
C GLU A 240 8.50 12.94 -0.89
N ASP A 241 9.14 12.01 -0.17
CA ASP A 241 9.18 12.00 1.28
C ASP A 241 10.42 12.71 1.83
N ASN A 242 11.55 12.65 1.11
CA ASN A 242 12.82 13.25 1.51
C ASN A 242 13.69 13.63 0.32
N ILE A 243 14.03 14.89 0.20
CA ILE A 243 14.85 15.42 -0.88
C ILE A 243 16.38 15.37 -0.62
N ARG A 244 16.81 14.72 0.48
CA ARG A 244 18.21 14.75 0.94
C ARG A 244 18.79 13.36 1.14
N LEU A 245 20.07 13.19 0.82
CA LEU A 245 20.85 12.02 1.26
C LEU A 245 21.22 12.11 2.74
N ASP A 246 21.64 13.30 3.17
CA ASP A 246 22.02 13.60 4.55
C ASP A 246 21.78 15.09 4.89
N LYS A 247 22.24 15.53 6.05
CA LYS A 247 22.04 16.91 6.53
C LYS A 247 22.60 17.97 5.57
N SER A 248 23.65 17.66 4.81
CA SER A 248 24.42 18.60 3.98
C SER A 248 24.17 18.46 2.49
N ARG A 249 23.77 17.28 2.00
CA ARG A 249 23.66 16.97 0.58
C ARG A 249 22.22 16.66 0.16
N LEU A 250 21.81 17.26 -0.95
CA LEU A 250 20.59 16.87 -1.64
C LEU A 250 20.75 15.45 -2.23
N ALA A 251 19.65 14.71 -2.32
CA ALA A 251 19.63 13.45 -3.03
C ALA A 251 19.74 13.72 -4.55
N PRO A 252 20.69 13.08 -5.25
CA PRO A 252 20.87 13.34 -6.68
C PRO A 252 19.77 12.71 -7.53
N SER A 253 19.05 11.69 -7.02
CA SER A 253 17.95 11.01 -7.73
C SER A 253 17.14 10.13 -6.79
N ASN A 254 15.99 9.64 -7.27
CA ASN A 254 15.23 8.56 -6.62
C ASN A 254 16.06 7.26 -6.56
N ALA A 255 16.80 6.92 -7.62
CA ALA A 255 17.66 5.75 -7.66
C ALA A 255 18.69 5.74 -6.52
N ALA A 256 19.36 6.86 -6.26
CA ALA A 256 20.34 6.97 -5.18
C ALA A 256 19.71 6.76 -3.78
N LEU A 257 18.44 7.11 -3.59
CA LEU A 257 17.71 6.82 -2.35
C LEU A 257 17.32 5.33 -2.26
N VAL A 258 17.02 4.69 -3.41
CA VAL A 258 16.77 3.25 -3.49
C VAL A 258 18.04 2.47 -3.19
N ASP A 259 19.19 2.83 -3.81
CA ASP A 259 20.50 2.20 -3.57
C ASP A 259 20.82 2.13 -2.06
N ARG A 260 20.55 3.21 -1.32
CA ARG A 260 20.73 3.23 0.14
C ARG A 260 19.89 2.21 0.88
N VAL A 261 18.68 1.91 0.42
CA VAL A 261 17.82 0.89 1.02
C VAL A 261 18.29 -0.50 0.63
N VAL A 262 18.78 -0.68 -0.60
CA VAL A 262 19.39 -1.94 -1.05
C VAL A 262 20.62 -2.28 -0.20
N ASP A 263 21.51 -1.31 0.05
CA ASP A 263 22.66 -1.48 0.91
C ASP A 263 22.23 -1.86 2.34
N LEU A 264 21.21 -1.18 2.89
CA LEU A 264 20.66 -1.50 4.20
C LEU A 264 20.09 -2.92 4.28
N CYS A 265 19.49 -3.45 3.23
CA CYS A 265 18.96 -4.80 3.24
C CYS A 265 20.02 -5.82 3.64
N ALA A 266 21.25 -5.69 3.13
CA ALA A 266 22.36 -6.58 3.46
C ALA A 266 22.76 -6.51 4.95
N GLU A 267 22.70 -5.31 5.56
CA GLU A 267 23.01 -5.13 7.00
C GLU A 267 22.04 -5.90 7.91
N TYR A 268 20.80 -6.14 7.44
CA TYR A 268 19.74 -6.82 8.20
C TYR A 268 19.46 -8.25 7.71
N ALA A 269 20.39 -8.86 6.98
CA ALA A 269 20.22 -10.19 6.35
C ALA A 269 18.94 -10.28 5.53
N ARG A 270 18.59 -9.18 4.85
CA ARG A 270 17.47 -9.04 3.90
C ARG A 270 18.02 -8.81 2.50
N ARG A 271 17.17 -8.91 1.51
CA ARG A 271 17.47 -8.50 0.12
C ARG A 271 16.27 -7.83 -0.51
N PRO A 272 16.46 -7.02 -1.56
CA PRO A 272 15.33 -6.55 -2.36
C PRO A 272 14.49 -7.72 -2.87
N ALA A 273 13.17 -7.56 -2.86
CA ALA A 273 12.26 -8.50 -3.49
C ALA A 273 12.36 -8.39 -5.01
N THR A 274 12.20 -9.50 -5.71
CA THR A 274 11.89 -9.45 -7.14
C THR A 274 10.44 -8.98 -7.34
N VAL A 275 10.09 -8.55 -8.54
CA VAL A 275 8.71 -8.17 -8.89
C VAL A 275 7.73 -9.34 -8.61
N ALA A 276 8.10 -10.57 -8.97
CA ALA A 276 7.26 -11.73 -8.74
C ALA A 276 7.02 -12.00 -7.24
N GLU A 277 8.07 -11.90 -6.43
CA GLU A 277 7.94 -12.02 -4.97
C GLU A 277 7.09 -10.92 -4.37
N ALA A 278 7.27 -9.67 -4.81
CA ALA A 278 6.48 -8.55 -4.33
C ALA A 278 4.99 -8.73 -4.66
N ARG A 279 4.66 -9.16 -5.89
CA ARG A 279 3.28 -9.49 -6.29
C ARG A 279 2.69 -10.60 -5.44
N ALA A 280 3.47 -11.66 -5.16
CA ALA A 280 3.03 -12.76 -4.30
C ALA A 280 2.79 -12.28 -2.85
N ILE A 281 3.72 -11.51 -2.27
CA ILE A 281 3.62 -10.95 -0.91
C ILE A 281 2.38 -10.06 -0.78
N LEU A 282 2.10 -9.26 -1.80
CA LEU A 282 0.96 -8.33 -1.82
C LEU A 282 -0.36 -8.99 -2.26
N GLY A 283 -0.36 -10.26 -2.67
CA GLY A 283 -1.56 -10.92 -3.18
C GLY A 283 -2.06 -10.36 -4.52
N LEU A 284 -1.14 -9.88 -5.38
CA LEU A 284 -1.38 -9.34 -6.72
C LEU A 284 -1.17 -10.40 -7.81
N LEU A 285 -1.34 -11.67 -7.50
CA LEU A 285 -1.20 -12.74 -8.49
C LEU A 285 -2.40 -12.67 -9.45
N ASP A 286 -2.13 -12.69 -10.75
CA ASP A 286 -3.14 -12.79 -11.79
C ASP A 286 -3.95 -14.07 -11.59
N GLU A 287 -5.27 -14.03 -11.85
CA GLU A 287 -6.15 -15.23 -11.79
C GLU A 287 -5.65 -16.38 -12.69
N ALA A 288 -4.86 -16.09 -13.73
CA ALA A 288 -4.16 -17.08 -14.54
C ALA A 288 -3.13 -17.93 -13.76
N GLY A 289 -2.53 -17.40 -12.68
CA GLY A 289 -1.62 -18.14 -11.79
C GLY A 289 -2.36 -19.01 -10.77
N ALA A 290 -3.55 -18.62 -10.36
CA ALA A 290 -4.38 -19.39 -9.43
C ALA A 290 -4.94 -20.68 -10.09
N GLY A 291 -5.21 -20.65 -11.39
CA GLY A 291 -5.68 -21.82 -12.15
C GLY A 291 -4.64 -22.95 -12.26
N ALA A 292 -3.36 -22.62 -12.33
CA ALA A 292 -2.30 -23.62 -12.41
C ALA A 292 -2.04 -24.35 -11.08
N SER A 293 -2.26 -23.66 -9.93
CA SER A 293 -2.13 -24.27 -8.59
C SER A 293 -3.34 -25.14 -8.23
N ALA A 294 -4.55 -24.76 -8.67
CA ALA A 294 -5.77 -25.54 -8.42
C ALA A 294 -5.85 -26.80 -9.28
N ALA A 295 -5.31 -26.76 -10.51
CA ALA A 295 -5.28 -27.94 -11.39
C ALA A 295 -4.34 -29.03 -10.89
N SER A 296 -3.29 -28.69 -10.12
CA SER A 296 -2.37 -29.70 -9.52
C SER A 296 -2.94 -30.37 -8.26
N ALA A 297 -3.97 -29.82 -7.64
CA ALA A 297 -4.58 -30.36 -6.41
C ALA A 297 -5.76 -31.33 -6.69
N VAL A 298 -6.27 -31.42 -7.92
CA VAL A 298 -7.46 -32.24 -8.27
C VAL A 298 -7.13 -33.64 -8.72
N MET A 299 -5.87 -34.03 -8.88
CA MET A 299 -5.49 -35.34 -9.39
C MET A 299 -5.15 -36.40 -8.32
N LEU A 300 -5.83 -36.41 -7.17
CA LEU A 300 -5.73 -37.56 -6.23
C LEU A 300 -6.98 -37.73 -5.35
N ARG A 301 -8.07 -38.25 -5.90
CA ARG A 301 -9.04 -39.07 -5.14
C ARG A 301 -9.76 -40.06 -6.04
N PRO A 302 -9.80 -41.37 -5.68
CA PRO A 302 -10.56 -42.35 -6.42
C PRO A 302 -12.02 -42.42 -5.99
N HIS A 303 -12.83 -42.93 -6.92
CA HIS A 303 -14.28 -43.11 -6.91
C HIS A 303 -14.90 -43.82 -5.68
N GLY A 304 -16.11 -43.41 -5.37
CA GLY A 304 -17.10 -44.28 -4.75
C GLY A 304 -18.16 -43.56 -3.92
N GLY A 305 -19.42 -43.59 -4.35
CA GLY A 305 -20.59 -43.41 -3.46
C GLY A 305 -21.70 -42.47 -3.97
N VAL A 306 -22.67 -43.06 -4.68
CA VAL A 306 -23.97 -42.50 -5.00
C VAL A 306 -24.84 -42.44 -3.73
N LEU A 307 -25.57 -41.35 -3.44
CA LEU A 307 -26.95 -41.41 -2.90
C LEU A 307 -27.64 -40.03 -2.82
N ALA A 308 -28.75 -39.99 -3.53
CA ALA A 308 -30.08 -39.44 -3.27
C ALA A 308 -30.27 -37.92 -2.98
N ALA A 309 -30.99 -37.32 -3.90
CA ALA A 309 -31.67 -36.01 -3.79
C ALA A 309 -32.89 -36.11 -2.83
N ALA A 310 -33.04 -35.11 -2.00
CA ALA A 310 -34.32 -34.80 -1.36
C ALA A 310 -34.72 -33.36 -1.70
N LYS A 311 -35.84 -33.25 -2.42
CA LYS A 311 -36.57 -32.00 -2.66
C LYS A 311 -37.30 -31.62 -1.38
N PHE A 312 -37.26 -30.37 -0.97
CA PHE A 312 -38.25 -29.79 -0.09
C PHE A 312 -38.87 -28.54 -0.72
N ASP A 313 -40.20 -28.60 -0.67
CA ASP A 313 -41.19 -27.72 -1.28
C ASP A 313 -41.42 -26.45 -0.43
N VAL A 314 -41.67 -25.35 -1.11
CA VAL A 314 -42.02 -24.05 -0.52
C VAL A 314 -43.52 -23.85 -0.69
N SER A 315 -44.27 -23.79 0.42
CA SER A 315 -45.53 -23.04 0.40
C SER A 315 -45.98 -22.56 1.80
N SER A 316 -46.16 -21.24 1.82
CA SER A 316 -47.18 -20.46 2.52
C SER A 316 -47.39 -20.57 4.04
N ARG A 317 -47.27 -19.43 4.73
CA ARG A 317 -48.41 -18.69 5.30
C ARG A 317 -47.96 -17.36 5.90
N ALA A 318 -48.64 -16.32 5.46
CA ALA A 318 -48.68 -15.03 6.13
C ALA A 318 -49.52 -15.12 7.40
N ASP A 319 -49.15 -14.44 8.46
CA ASP A 319 -50.14 -13.70 9.27
C ASP A 319 -49.51 -12.55 10.06
N ARG A 320 -50.36 -11.53 10.25
CA ARG A 320 -50.12 -10.18 10.77
C ARG A 320 -50.14 -10.17 12.28
N SER A 321 -49.30 -9.35 12.90
CA SER A 321 -49.77 -8.49 14.00
C SER A 321 -48.83 -7.31 14.24
N LEU A 322 -49.41 -6.13 14.16
CA LEU A 322 -48.89 -4.84 14.58
C LEU A 322 -48.79 -4.78 16.11
N SER A 323 -47.67 -4.26 16.63
CA SER A 323 -47.77 -3.39 17.80
C SER A 323 -46.60 -2.41 17.85
N ARG A 324 -46.98 -1.15 17.96
CA ARG A 324 -46.15 0.03 18.17
C ARG A 324 -45.43 -0.05 19.51
N VAL A 325 -44.14 0.31 19.54
CA VAL A 325 -43.55 0.98 20.70
C VAL A 325 -42.66 2.12 20.23
N THR A 326 -42.96 3.25 20.78
CA THR A 326 -42.45 4.60 20.58
C THR A 326 -40.97 4.78 20.95
N ALA A 327 -40.38 5.74 20.25
CA ALA A 327 -39.07 6.32 20.43
C ALA A 327 -38.73 6.77 21.85
N ARG A 328 -37.46 6.62 22.25
CA ARG A 328 -36.74 7.61 23.07
C ARG A 328 -35.32 7.77 22.55
N GLN A 329 -35.11 8.91 21.97
CA GLN A 329 -33.76 9.53 21.83
C GLN A 329 -33.19 9.78 23.22
N SER A 330 -31.94 9.45 23.44
CA SER A 330 -31.09 10.19 24.37
C SER A 330 -29.71 10.32 23.76
N MET A 331 -29.37 11.57 23.50
CA MET A 331 -28.02 12.09 23.27
C MET A 331 -27.08 11.67 24.39
N LEU A 332 -25.86 11.32 24.03
CA LEU A 332 -24.68 11.56 24.86
C LEU A 332 -23.54 11.96 23.90
N GLU A 333 -23.31 13.27 23.86
CA GLU A 333 -22.04 13.87 23.51
C GLU A 333 -21.00 13.55 24.58
N VAL A 334 -19.83 13.08 24.19
CA VAL A 334 -18.51 13.57 24.59
C VAL A 334 -17.53 13.26 23.45
#